data_0b3fe12da832a21fd6bf1e0e9d621a11
#
_entry.id   0b3fe12da832a21fd6bf1e0e9d621a11
#
_cell.length_a   1.000
_cell.length_b   1.000
_cell.length_c   1.000
_cell.angle_alpha   90.00
_cell.angle_beta   90.00
_cell.angle_gamma   90.00
#
_symmetry.space_group_name_H-M   'P 1'
#
loop_
_entity.id
_entity.type
_entity.pdbx_description
1 polymer ?
#
loop_
_entity_poly.entity_id
_entity_poly.type
_entity_poly.pdbx_seq_one_letter_code
_entity_poly.pdbx_strand_id
1 'polypeptide(L)'
;MPPRAPLLCFVLAGSLLSSGAIAADASAPPDDACALAARPLRAPDLQVPFDIVDGRIYLQVQVNGRGPFRFAVDTGASGIGRADTRLATALDLPLHGQATTSDGVSSASVQVVRIDSLALGAVVRRDVEVITRDYNAHNAPEAAFMGILGRGFFDDGLLVIDYPRRMLSFSRTQQLPTQGTNVLRYERAFRVPVRIGGEQVLGQLDTGANVRFVLPRAMYDTVSAGPLEAAGRSRLTNSQVEAQRATVQGPIEIGQLRLADVEVRVSAKYPELLIGAHALQQAVVLIDQRTRAVAICR
;
A
#
# COMPACT_ATOMS: atom_id res chain seq x y z
N MET A 1 75.96 -67.10 31.13
CA MET A 1 75.51 -66.06 30.14
C MET A 1 73.99 -66.00 30.19
N PRO A 2 73.40 -64.96 30.78
CA PRO A 2 71.99 -64.85 30.84
C PRO A 2 71.46 -64.06 29.62
N PRO A 3 70.17 -64.31 29.16
CA PRO A 3 69.60 -63.66 28.00
C PRO A 3 69.04 -62.29 28.36
N ARG A 4 69.12 -61.40 27.41
CA ARG A 4 68.60 -60.04 27.45
C ARG A 4 67.08 -60.03 27.20
N ALA A 5 66.34 -59.39 28.09
CA ALA A 5 64.93 -59.08 27.89
C ALA A 5 64.74 -57.84 27.00
N PRO A 6 63.69 -57.78 26.13
CA PRO A 6 63.41 -56.61 25.36
C PRO A 6 62.49 -55.60 26.14
N LEU A 7 62.86 -54.36 26.02
CA LEU A 7 62.14 -53.20 26.58
C LEU A 7 60.89 -52.94 25.77
N LEU A 8 59.73 -53.03 26.38
CA LEU A 8 58.42 -52.63 25.73
C LEU A 8 58.25 -51.16 25.94
N CYS A 9 58.29 -50.41 24.86
CA CYS A 9 57.85 -49.01 24.83
C CYS A 9 56.30 -48.91 24.75
N PHE A 10 55.69 -48.43 25.81
CA PHE A 10 54.28 -48.03 25.79
C PHE A 10 54.16 -46.66 25.15
N VAL A 11 53.54 -46.61 24.01
CA VAL A 11 53.11 -45.35 23.36
C VAL A 11 51.72 -45.01 23.92
N LEU A 12 51.60 -43.97 24.75
CA LEU A 12 50.31 -43.37 25.14
C LEU A 12 49.78 -42.57 23.97
N ALA A 13 48.76 -43.10 23.36
CA ALA A 13 47.93 -42.32 22.40
C ALA A 13 47.04 -41.39 23.18
N GLY A 14 47.38 -40.10 23.23
CA GLY A 14 46.52 -39.05 23.75
C GLY A 14 45.38 -38.72 22.78
N SER A 15 44.16 -39.11 23.15
CA SER A 15 42.92 -38.71 22.42
C SER A 15 42.62 -37.25 22.71
N LEU A 16 42.87 -36.38 21.74
CA LEU A 16 42.40 -34.99 21.72
C LEU A 16 40.88 -34.99 21.46
N LEU A 17 40.11 -34.85 22.51
CA LEU A 17 38.67 -34.51 22.42
C LEU A 17 38.57 -33.07 21.95
N SER A 18 38.36 -32.86 20.65
CA SER A 18 37.93 -31.57 20.09
C SER A 18 36.51 -31.29 20.54
N SER A 19 36.35 -30.43 21.55
CA SER A 19 35.07 -29.82 21.92
C SER A 19 34.63 -28.92 20.78
N GLY A 20 33.78 -29.45 19.89
CA GLY A 20 33.07 -28.65 18.92
C GLY A 20 32.15 -27.66 19.67
N ALA A 21 32.51 -26.39 19.70
CA ALA A 21 31.62 -25.34 20.12
C ALA A 21 30.46 -25.33 19.13
N ILE A 22 29.29 -25.79 19.56
CA ILE A 22 28.02 -25.53 18.86
C ILE A 22 27.83 -24.01 18.99
N ALA A 23 28.11 -23.29 17.89
CA ALA A 23 27.69 -21.89 17.77
C ALA A 23 26.18 -21.90 17.94
N ALA A 24 25.68 -21.30 19.01
CA ALA A 24 24.29 -21.02 19.20
C ALA A 24 23.87 -20.19 17.98
N ASP A 25 22.96 -20.74 17.18
CA ASP A 25 22.30 -20.04 16.11
C ASP A 25 21.64 -18.83 16.75
N ALA A 26 22.24 -17.65 16.55
CA ALA A 26 21.65 -16.40 17.03
C ALA A 26 20.31 -16.32 16.34
N SER A 27 19.23 -16.51 17.10
CA SER A 27 17.85 -16.41 16.61
C SER A 27 17.77 -15.18 15.71
N ALA A 28 17.44 -15.39 14.43
CA ALA A 28 17.24 -14.32 13.50
C ALA A 28 16.37 -13.26 14.16
N PRO A 29 16.67 -11.96 14.06
CA PRO A 29 15.86 -10.92 14.65
C PRO A 29 14.40 -11.12 14.16
N PRO A 30 13.41 -10.86 15.03
CA PRO A 30 12.01 -11.02 14.64
C PRO A 30 11.80 -10.35 13.28
N ASP A 31 11.15 -11.06 12.37
CA ASP A 31 10.99 -10.66 10.97
C ASP A 31 10.55 -9.18 10.88
N ASP A 32 11.45 -8.33 10.45
CA ASP A 32 11.17 -6.93 10.23
C ASP A 32 10.57 -6.76 8.83
N ALA A 33 9.29 -6.36 8.78
CA ALA A 33 8.61 -6.14 7.51
C ALA A 33 9.33 -5.10 6.63
N CYS A 34 9.98 -4.11 7.23
CA CYS A 34 10.72 -3.08 6.50
C CYS A 34 12.06 -3.59 5.93
N ALA A 35 12.56 -4.74 6.33
CA ALA A 35 13.72 -5.34 5.69
C ALA A 35 13.46 -5.69 4.20
N LEU A 36 12.20 -5.90 3.82
CA LEU A 36 11.81 -6.07 2.41
C LEU A 36 11.85 -4.77 1.62
N ALA A 37 11.63 -3.62 2.26
CA ALA A 37 11.73 -2.31 1.62
C ALA A 37 13.17 -1.87 1.34
N ALA A 38 14.13 -2.36 2.13
CA ALA A 38 15.53 -1.98 2.03
C ALA A 38 16.26 -2.58 0.81
N ARG A 39 15.66 -3.54 0.13
CA ARG A 39 16.25 -4.26 -1.01
C ARG A 39 15.22 -4.53 -2.11
N PRO A 40 15.64 -4.65 -3.37
CA PRO A 40 14.75 -5.04 -4.46
C PRO A 40 14.10 -6.41 -4.19
N LEU A 41 12.85 -6.56 -4.60
CA LEU A 41 12.18 -7.86 -4.58
C LEU A 41 12.96 -8.87 -5.44
N ARG A 42 13.05 -10.11 -4.98
CA ARG A 42 13.67 -11.19 -5.77
C ARG A 42 12.69 -11.65 -6.83
N ALA A 43 13.12 -11.62 -8.12
CA ALA A 43 12.32 -12.05 -9.27
C ALA A 43 10.84 -11.59 -9.18
N PRO A 44 10.56 -10.28 -9.15
CA PRO A 44 9.20 -9.80 -9.09
C PRO A 44 8.42 -10.18 -10.35
N ASP A 45 7.12 -10.46 -10.21
CA ASP A 45 6.22 -10.64 -11.35
C ASP A 45 6.05 -9.35 -12.14
N LEU A 46 6.25 -8.22 -11.47
CA LEU A 46 6.14 -6.89 -12.05
C LEU A 46 7.10 -5.92 -11.35
N GLN A 47 7.76 -5.07 -12.14
CA GLN A 47 8.47 -3.88 -11.67
C GLN A 47 8.35 -2.81 -12.74
N VAL A 48 7.67 -1.71 -12.42
CA VAL A 48 7.41 -0.61 -13.36
C VAL A 48 7.59 0.75 -12.69
N PRO A 49 8.15 1.74 -13.40
CA PRO A 49 8.18 3.10 -12.91
C PRO A 49 6.77 3.71 -12.93
N PHE A 50 6.55 4.73 -12.09
CA PHE A 50 5.32 5.49 -12.08
C PHE A 50 5.55 6.99 -12.05
N ASP A 51 4.55 7.73 -12.55
CA ASP A 51 4.49 9.17 -12.41
C ASP A 51 3.69 9.56 -11.18
N ILE A 52 4.02 10.72 -10.60
CA ILE A 52 3.24 11.32 -9.52
C ILE A 52 2.70 12.66 -10.01
N VAL A 53 1.37 12.80 -9.95
CA VAL A 53 0.70 14.08 -10.17
C VAL A 53 -0.28 14.31 -9.05
N ASP A 54 -0.14 15.44 -8.37
CA ASP A 54 -0.95 15.80 -7.20
C ASP A 54 -1.02 14.67 -6.15
N GLY A 55 0.17 14.08 -5.87
CA GLY A 55 0.35 12.98 -4.92
C GLY A 55 -0.04 11.59 -5.43
N ARG A 56 -0.91 11.50 -6.42
CA ARG A 56 -1.40 10.22 -6.96
C ARG A 56 -0.40 9.57 -7.90
N ILE A 57 -0.41 8.25 -7.92
CA ILE A 57 0.42 7.39 -8.77
C ILE A 57 -0.30 7.12 -10.09
N TYR A 58 0.44 7.23 -11.19
CA TYR A 58 -0.04 6.89 -12.53
C TYR A 58 0.89 5.92 -13.23
N LEU A 59 0.29 4.92 -13.90
CA LEU A 59 0.97 3.84 -14.62
C LEU A 59 0.42 3.69 -16.04
N GLN A 60 1.17 3.00 -16.88
CA GLN A 60 0.76 2.65 -18.24
C GLN A 60 0.21 1.21 -18.26
N VAL A 61 -1.03 1.05 -18.68
CA VAL A 61 -1.81 -0.19 -18.63
C VAL A 61 -2.33 -0.54 -20.02
N GLN A 62 -2.41 -1.82 -20.33
CA GLN A 62 -3.10 -2.29 -21.54
C GLN A 62 -4.49 -2.82 -21.18
N VAL A 63 -5.46 -2.51 -22.02
CA VAL A 63 -6.85 -2.96 -21.90
C VAL A 63 -7.24 -3.64 -23.20
N ASN A 64 -7.64 -4.90 -23.15
CA ASN A 64 -7.97 -5.73 -24.32
C ASN A 64 -6.84 -5.72 -25.39
N GLY A 65 -5.58 -5.79 -24.94
CA GLY A 65 -4.40 -5.73 -25.79
C GLY A 65 -4.13 -4.35 -26.46
N ARG A 66 -4.92 -3.34 -26.15
CA ARG A 66 -4.77 -1.97 -26.66
C ARG A 66 -4.18 -1.03 -25.61
N GLY A 67 -3.54 0.03 -26.02
CA GLY A 67 -2.90 1.03 -25.15
C GLY A 67 -1.48 1.36 -25.60
N PRO A 68 -0.62 1.92 -24.74
CA PRO A 68 -0.82 2.07 -23.30
C PRO A 68 -1.84 3.15 -22.93
N PHE A 69 -2.60 2.89 -21.88
CA PHE A 69 -3.51 3.86 -21.27
C PHE A 69 -3.01 4.25 -19.88
N ARG A 70 -3.14 5.51 -19.53
CA ARG A 70 -2.76 6.01 -18.21
C ARG A 70 -3.81 5.65 -17.18
N PHE A 71 -3.41 4.94 -16.12
CA PHE A 71 -4.27 4.53 -15.01
C PHE A 71 -3.73 5.05 -13.68
N ALA A 72 -4.63 5.46 -12.78
CA ALA A 72 -4.28 5.75 -11.40
C ALA A 72 -4.20 4.47 -10.57
N VAL A 73 -3.36 4.42 -9.52
CA VAL A 73 -3.36 3.36 -8.51
C VAL A 73 -4.06 3.85 -7.26
N ASP A 74 -5.12 3.15 -6.86
CA ASP A 74 -6.01 3.57 -5.78
C ASP A 74 -6.31 2.41 -4.82
N THR A 75 -5.64 2.43 -3.66
CA THR A 75 -5.83 1.41 -2.62
C THR A 75 -7.17 1.55 -1.88
N GLY A 76 -7.80 2.71 -1.95
CA GLY A 76 -9.16 2.95 -1.45
C GLY A 76 -10.24 2.33 -2.35
N ALA A 77 -9.94 2.14 -3.65
CA ALA A 77 -10.87 1.55 -4.61
C ALA A 77 -10.99 0.03 -4.42
N SER A 78 -12.19 -0.45 -4.18
CA SER A 78 -12.51 -1.89 -4.18
C SER A 78 -12.54 -2.45 -5.60
N GLY A 79 -12.44 -3.79 -5.73
CA GLY A 79 -12.40 -4.50 -7.00
C GLY A 79 -11.06 -4.38 -7.73
N ILE A 80 -11.02 -4.95 -8.94
CA ILE A 80 -9.79 -5.03 -9.76
C ILE A 80 -9.47 -3.68 -10.38
N GLY A 81 -10.49 -2.95 -10.85
CA GLY A 81 -10.27 -1.66 -11.48
C GLY A 81 -11.57 -0.87 -11.72
N ARG A 82 -11.41 0.26 -12.39
CA ARG A 82 -12.48 1.15 -12.83
C ARG A 82 -12.13 1.73 -14.19
N ALA A 83 -13.11 1.99 -15.05
CA ALA A 83 -12.93 2.60 -16.35
C ALA A 83 -13.46 4.03 -16.35
N ASP A 84 -12.71 4.98 -16.91
CA ASP A 84 -13.28 6.26 -17.30
C ASP A 84 -14.22 6.06 -18.49
N THR A 85 -15.28 6.88 -18.60
CA THR A 85 -16.23 6.80 -19.73
C THR A 85 -15.54 6.97 -21.07
N ARG A 86 -14.45 7.73 -21.15
CA ARG A 86 -13.66 7.89 -22.38
C ARG A 86 -12.97 6.59 -22.79
N LEU A 87 -12.48 5.79 -21.82
CA LEU A 87 -11.92 4.46 -22.11
C LEU A 87 -13.02 3.52 -22.62
N ALA A 88 -14.17 3.49 -21.91
CA ALA A 88 -15.29 2.66 -22.30
C ALA A 88 -15.75 2.96 -23.74
N THR A 89 -15.84 4.23 -24.10
CA THR A 89 -16.19 4.68 -25.46
C THR A 89 -15.08 4.34 -26.47
N ALA A 90 -13.81 4.63 -26.14
CA ALA A 90 -12.69 4.42 -27.08
C ALA A 90 -12.45 2.95 -27.43
N LEU A 91 -12.85 2.05 -26.53
CA LEU A 91 -12.69 0.59 -26.71
C LEU A 91 -14.01 -0.12 -27.02
N ASP A 92 -15.12 0.61 -27.10
CA ASP A 92 -16.47 0.06 -27.28
C ASP A 92 -16.76 -1.07 -26.27
N LEU A 93 -16.49 -0.78 -24.98
CA LEU A 93 -16.64 -1.80 -23.93
C LEU A 93 -18.12 -2.15 -23.72
N PRO A 94 -18.49 -3.43 -23.72
CA PRO A 94 -19.87 -3.83 -23.57
C PRO A 94 -20.41 -3.49 -22.18
N LEU A 95 -21.60 -2.92 -22.13
CA LEU A 95 -22.34 -2.72 -20.89
C LEU A 95 -22.76 -4.07 -20.30
N HIS A 96 -22.53 -4.25 -19.00
CA HIS A 96 -22.79 -5.50 -18.28
C HIS A 96 -23.69 -5.31 -17.05
N GLY A 97 -24.41 -4.19 -16.97
CA GLY A 97 -25.35 -3.90 -15.90
C GLY A 97 -25.03 -2.66 -15.09
N GLN A 98 -25.48 -2.66 -13.83
CA GLN A 98 -25.30 -1.55 -12.90
C GLN A 98 -24.83 -2.06 -11.54
N ALA A 99 -24.08 -1.23 -10.82
CA ALA A 99 -23.63 -1.50 -9.46
C ALA A 99 -23.81 -0.27 -8.58
N THR A 100 -23.97 -0.49 -7.28
CA THR A 100 -23.96 0.59 -6.30
C THR A 100 -22.53 0.80 -5.80
N THR A 101 -22.06 2.05 -5.83
CA THR A 101 -20.75 2.44 -5.29
C THR A 101 -20.92 3.48 -4.19
N SER A 102 -20.06 3.46 -3.17
CA SER A 102 -20.04 4.43 -2.09
C SER A 102 -18.68 5.12 -2.01
N ASP A 103 -18.67 6.38 -1.62
CA ASP A 103 -17.47 7.16 -1.30
C ASP A 103 -17.28 7.37 0.22
N GLY A 104 -17.99 6.59 1.04
CA GLY A 104 -17.97 6.69 2.49
C GLY A 104 -18.98 7.71 3.06
N VAL A 105 -19.50 8.60 2.23
CA VAL A 105 -20.49 9.64 2.60
C VAL A 105 -21.83 9.40 1.90
N SER A 106 -21.80 9.08 0.62
CA SER A 106 -23.00 8.81 -0.17
C SER A 106 -22.79 7.68 -1.17
N SER A 107 -23.90 7.12 -1.66
CA SER A 107 -23.92 6.04 -2.63
C SER A 107 -24.55 6.52 -3.94
N ALA A 108 -24.10 5.94 -5.06
CA ALA A 108 -24.63 6.17 -6.39
C ALA A 108 -24.70 4.88 -7.19
N SER A 109 -25.71 4.76 -8.07
CA SER A 109 -25.76 3.71 -9.09
C SER A 109 -24.88 4.13 -10.27
N VAL A 110 -24.07 3.22 -10.75
CA VAL A 110 -23.14 3.42 -11.87
C VAL A 110 -23.19 2.25 -12.83
N GLN A 111 -22.85 2.49 -14.08
CA GLN A 111 -22.78 1.44 -15.10
C GLN A 111 -21.58 0.53 -14.85
N VAL A 112 -21.73 -0.74 -15.21
CA VAL A 112 -20.67 -1.75 -15.24
C VAL A 112 -20.35 -2.07 -16.69
N VAL A 113 -19.06 -2.16 -17.01
CA VAL A 113 -18.57 -2.64 -18.31
C VAL A 113 -17.68 -3.85 -18.12
N ARG A 114 -17.57 -4.68 -19.15
CA ARG A 114 -16.69 -5.85 -19.16
C ARG A 114 -15.41 -5.55 -19.92
N ILE A 115 -14.29 -5.97 -19.35
CA ILE A 115 -12.94 -5.91 -19.93
C ILE A 115 -12.44 -7.35 -20.06
N ASP A 116 -12.05 -7.80 -21.25
CA ASP A 116 -11.52 -9.15 -21.44
C ASP A 116 -10.15 -9.32 -20.80
N SER A 117 -9.30 -8.29 -20.87
CA SER A 117 -8.00 -8.30 -20.22
C SER A 117 -7.57 -6.90 -19.76
N LEU A 118 -7.09 -6.83 -18.53
CA LEU A 118 -6.47 -5.66 -17.92
C LEU A 118 -5.04 -6.04 -17.52
N ALA A 119 -4.03 -5.45 -18.16
CA ALA A 119 -2.65 -5.86 -18.02
C ALA A 119 -1.73 -4.71 -17.60
N LEU A 120 -0.93 -4.95 -16.57
CA LEU A 120 0.19 -4.10 -16.15
C LEU A 120 1.48 -4.93 -16.25
N GLY A 121 2.27 -4.68 -17.29
CA GLY A 121 3.41 -5.55 -17.60
C GLY A 121 2.98 -7.01 -17.80
N ALA A 122 3.60 -7.94 -17.09
CA ALA A 122 3.29 -9.37 -17.14
C ALA A 122 2.08 -9.77 -16.28
N VAL A 123 1.59 -8.90 -15.41
CA VAL A 123 0.42 -9.18 -14.56
C VAL A 123 -0.85 -8.88 -15.34
N VAL A 124 -1.65 -9.92 -15.61
CA VAL A 124 -2.89 -9.83 -16.40
C VAL A 124 -4.06 -10.30 -15.56
N ARG A 125 -5.14 -9.51 -15.54
CA ARG A 125 -6.46 -9.91 -15.04
C ARG A 125 -7.39 -10.09 -16.23
N ARG A 126 -8.14 -11.19 -16.25
CA ARG A 126 -9.05 -11.52 -17.35
C ARG A 126 -10.49 -11.50 -16.90
N ASP A 127 -11.39 -11.30 -17.84
CA ASP A 127 -12.84 -11.32 -17.61
C ASP A 127 -13.26 -10.39 -16.46
N VAL A 128 -12.81 -9.12 -16.52
CA VAL A 128 -12.94 -8.17 -15.42
C VAL A 128 -14.19 -7.32 -15.62
N GLU A 129 -15.06 -7.32 -14.63
CA GLU A 129 -16.16 -6.34 -14.55
C GLU A 129 -15.70 -5.12 -13.76
N VAL A 130 -15.86 -3.94 -14.34
CA VAL A 130 -15.47 -2.69 -13.74
C VAL A 130 -16.59 -1.66 -13.85
N ILE A 131 -16.76 -0.86 -12.80
CA ILE A 131 -17.68 0.29 -12.89
C ILE A 131 -17.07 1.36 -13.80
N THR A 132 -17.96 2.07 -14.51
CA THR A 132 -17.55 3.18 -15.37
C THR A 132 -18.27 4.48 -14.98
N ARG A 133 -17.54 5.58 -15.05
CA ARG A 133 -18.00 6.94 -14.86
C ARG A 133 -16.99 7.94 -15.41
N ASP A 134 -17.38 9.19 -15.53
CA ASP A 134 -16.45 10.28 -15.82
C ASP A 134 -15.65 10.64 -14.56
N TYR A 135 -14.44 10.08 -14.44
CA TYR A 135 -13.52 10.40 -13.36
C TYR A 135 -12.74 11.68 -13.61
N ASN A 136 -12.81 12.24 -14.82
CA ASN A 136 -12.03 13.40 -15.23
C ASN A 136 -12.83 14.69 -15.33
N ALA A 137 -14.12 14.66 -15.07
CA ALA A 137 -15.01 15.83 -15.17
C ALA A 137 -14.45 17.10 -14.50
N HIS A 138 -13.52 16.91 -13.56
CA HIS A 138 -12.97 18.01 -12.77
C HIS A 138 -11.47 17.94 -12.55
N ASN A 139 -10.77 17.00 -13.22
CA ASN A 139 -9.32 16.92 -13.16
C ASN A 139 -8.70 17.95 -14.10
N ALA A 140 -7.56 18.50 -13.69
CA ALA A 140 -6.69 19.22 -14.59
C ALA A 140 -6.18 18.28 -15.70
N PRO A 141 -5.88 18.77 -16.90
CA PRO A 141 -5.46 17.90 -18.03
C PRO A 141 -4.29 17.00 -17.72
N GLU A 142 -3.30 17.48 -16.95
CA GLU A 142 -2.11 16.73 -16.52
C GLU A 142 -2.42 15.59 -15.54
N ALA A 143 -3.54 15.68 -14.82
CA ALA A 143 -4.03 14.66 -13.91
C ALA A 143 -5.07 13.73 -14.55
N ALA A 144 -5.37 13.90 -15.84
CA ALA A 144 -6.34 13.07 -16.54
C ALA A 144 -5.82 11.62 -16.70
N PHE A 145 -6.74 10.66 -16.58
CA PHE A 145 -6.44 9.23 -16.70
C PHE A 145 -7.62 8.48 -17.33
N MET A 146 -7.37 7.26 -17.81
CA MET A 146 -8.37 6.44 -18.50
C MET A 146 -9.02 5.39 -17.59
N GLY A 147 -8.45 5.13 -16.42
CA GLY A 147 -8.99 4.18 -15.47
C GLY A 147 -8.20 4.14 -14.17
N ILE A 148 -8.63 3.26 -13.27
CA ILE A 148 -8.06 3.07 -11.95
C ILE A 148 -7.74 1.59 -11.77
N LEU A 149 -6.54 1.26 -11.29
CA LEU A 149 -6.21 -0.03 -10.72
C LEU A 149 -6.58 0.00 -9.24
N GLY A 150 -7.57 -0.79 -8.86
CA GLY A 150 -8.00 -0.94 -7.49
C GLY A 150 -7.21 -2.01 -6.75
N ARG A 151 -7.47 -2.15 -5.45
CA ARG A 151 -6.74 -3.10 -4.59
C ARG A 151 -6.88 -4.55 -5.03
N GLY A 152 -7.99 -4.94 -5.66
CA GLY A 152 -8.19 -6.30 -6.18
C GLY A 152 -7.28 -6.66 -7.36
N PHE A 153 -6.64 -5.68 -8.01
CA PHE A 153 -5.63 -5.99 -9.02
C PHE A 153 -4.38 -6.65 -8.42
N PHE A 154 -4.10 -6.39 -7.15
CA PHE A 154 -2.90 -6.83 -6.43
C PHE A 154 -3.22 -7.79 -5.26
N ASP A 155 -4.38 -8.48 -5.26
CA ASP A 155 -4.85 -9.23 -4.10
C ASP A 155 -4.14 -10.58 -3.89
N ASP A 156 -3.51 -11.12 -4.92
CA ASP A 156 -2.81 -12.41 -4.93
C ASP A 156 -1.29 -12.32 -4.70
N GLY A 157 -0.80 -11.17 -4.20
CA GLY A 157 0.63 -10.96 -3.99
C GLY A 157 0.98 -9.83 -3.04
N LEU A 158 2.29 -9.61 -2.92
CA LEU A 158 2.90 -8.48 -2.23
C LEU A 158 3.04 -7.31 -3.20
N LEU A 159 2.32 -6.22 -2.95
CA LEU A 159 2.47 -4.94 -3.61
C LEU A 159 3.49 -4.08 -2.85
N VAL A 160 4.48 -3.53 -3.55
CA VAL A 160 5.44 -2.56 -3.01
C VAL A 160 5.34 -1.27 -3.82
N ILE A 161 5.04 -0.17 -3.14
CA ILE A 161 5.00 1.18 -3.71
C ILE A 161 6.17 1.97 -3.10
N ASP A 162 7.23 2.11 -3.86
CA ASP A 162 8.41 2.89 -3.47
C ASP A 162 8.26 4.32 -4.02
N TYR A 163 7.72 5.21 -3.20
CA TYR A 163 7.52 6.61 -3.60
C TYR A 163 8.84 7.33 -3.86
N PRO A 164 9.88 7.22 -2.99
CA PRO A 164 11.17 7.86 -3.24
C PRO A 164 11.80 7.47 -4.57
N ARG A 165 11.73 6.18 -4.95
CA ARG A 165 12.28 5.70 -6.22
C ARG A 165 11.28 5.73 -7.37
N ARG A 166 10.03 6.10 -7.11
CA ARG A 166 8.91 6.07 -8.07
C ARG A 166 8.79 4.73 -8.78
N MET A 167 8.82 3.65 -8.01
CA MET A 167 8.81 2.28 -8.52
C MET A 167 7.69 1.49 -7.86
N LEU A 168 6.84 0.86 -8.67
CA LEU A 168 5.86 -0.12 -8.20
C LEU A 168 6.35 -1.51 -8.55
N SER A 169 6.39 -2.39 -7.54
CA SER A 169 6.75 -3.80 -7.71
C SER A 169 5.67 -4.70 -7.16
N PHE A 170 5.52 -5.88 -7.74
CA PHE A 170 4.56 -6.87 -7.31
C PHE A 170 5.16 -8.27 -7.37
N SER A 171 4.90 -9.09 -6.35
CA SER A 171 5.41 -10.47 -6.28
C SER A 171 4.40 -11.41 -5.66
N ARG A 172 4.14 -12.53 -6.34
CA ARG A 172 3.33 -13.63 -5.82
C ARG A 172 4.13 -14.58 -4.92
N THR A 173 5.44 -14.59 -5.06
CA THR A 173 6.33 -15.51 -4.34
C THR A 173 6.82 -14.97 -3.00
N GLN A 174 6.93 -13.65 -2.86
CA GLN A 174 7.28 -13.00 -1.60
C GLN A 174 6.04 -12.57 -0.84
N GLN A 175 6.14 -12.49 0.47
CA GLN A 175 5.03 -12.08 1.33
C GLN A 175 5.52 -11.33 2.55
N LEU A 176 4.65 -10.49 3.13
CA LEU A 176 4.87 -9.88 4.42
C LEU A 176 4.66 -10.90 5.55
N PRO A 177 5.48 -10.84 6.62
CA PRO A 177 5.21 -11.63 7.82
C PRO A 177 3.87 -11.25 8.43
N THR A 178 3.25 -12.18 9.13
CA THR A 178 1.97 -11.96 9.82
C THR A 178 2.12 -11.32 11.19
N GLN A 179 3.34 -11.27 11.71
CA GLN A 179 3.72 -10.68 13.00
C GLN A 179 5.19 -10.26 12.94
N GLY A 180 5.62 -9.43 13.86
CA GLY A 180 7.00 -8.93 13.94
C GLY A 180 7.08 -7.41 13.93
N THR A 181 8.28 -6.89 13.78
CA THR A 181 8.55 -5.45 13.77
C THR A 181 8.00 -4.81 12.48
N ASN A 182 7.39 -3.63 12.62
CA ASN A 182 6.83 -2.84 11.51
C ASN A 182 5.68 -3.52 10.74
N VAL A 183 5.09 -4.59 11.27
CA VAL A 183 3.90 -5.22 10.71
C VAL A 183 2.65 -4.52 11.23
N LEU A 184 1.92 -3.87 10.34
CA LEU A 184 0.63 -3.25 10.62
C LEU A 184 -0.48 -4.20 10.15
N ARG A 185 -1.20 -4.79 11.10
CA ARG A 185 -2.30 -5.71 10.79
C ARG A 185 -3.59 -4.94 10.53
N TYR A 186 -4.42 -5.45 9.65
CA TYR A 186 -5.74 -4.91 9.38
C TYR A 186 -6.81 -6.00 9.28
N GLU A 187 -8.02 -5.69 9.66
CA GLU A 187 -9.20 -6.56 9.48
C GLU A 187 -10.01 -6.13 8.26
N ARG A 188 -10.17 -4.83 8.07
CA ARG A 188 -10.81 -4.21 6.90
C ARG A 188 -9.75 -3.47 6.09
N ALA A 189 -9.69 -3.70 4.82
CA ALA A 189 -8.69 -3.15 3.89
C ALA A 189 -8.87 -1.62 3.68
N PHE A 190 -7.86 -0.82 3.85
CA PHE A 190 -6.59 -1.04 4.53
C PHE A 190 -6.54 -0.14 5.77
N ARG A 191 -7.26 -0.52 6.80
CA ARG A 191 -7.33 0.24 8.06
C ARG A 191 -6.20 -0.21 8.95
N VAL A 192 -5.17 0.62 9.03
CA VAL A 192 -3.94 0.34 9.77
C VAL A 192 -3.86 1.17 11.05
N PRO A 193 -3.14 0.69 12.07
CA PRO A 193 -2.87 1.45 13.27
C PRO A 193 -2.11 2.74 12.96
N VAL A 194 -2.59 3.85 13.49
CA VAL A 194 -2.00 5.19 13.43
C VAL A 194 -1.92 5.73 14.84
N ARG A 195 -0.79 6.31 15.20
CA ARG A 195 -0.65 7.06 16.46
C ARG A 195 -0.77 8.55 16.17
N ILE A 196 -1.70 9.23 16.85
CA ILE A 196 -1.93 10.67 16.74
C ILE A 196 -2.33 11.21 18.13
N GLY A 197 -1.74 12.32 18.57
CA GLY A 197 -2.05 12.91 19.86
C GLY A 197 -1.78 12.00 21.07
N GLY A 198 -0.91 10.98 20.93
CA GLY A 198 -0.65 9.97 21.96
C GLY A 198 -1.59 8.77 21.92
N GLU A 199 -2.70 8.85 21.19
CA GLU A 199 -3.69 7.79 21.04
C GLU A 199 -3.40 6.93 19.81
N GLN A 200 -3.78 5.64 19.87
CA GLN A 200 -3.77 4.75 18.72
C GLN A 200 -5.18 4.62 18.14
N VAL A 201 -5.30 4.98 16.88
CA VAL A 201 -6.55 4.91 16.12
C VAL A 201 -6.35 4.10 14.84
N LEU A 202 -7.43 3.76 14.13
CA LEU A 202 -7.35 3.17 12.81
C LEU A 202 -7.45 4.24 11.74
N GLY A 203 -6.55 4.20 10.75
CA GLY A 203 -6.56 5.07 9.59
C GLY A 203 -6.67 4.26 8.30
N GLN A 204 -7.54 4.68 7.38
CA GLN A 204 -7.68 4.08 6.06
C GLN A 204 -6.59 4.59 5.13
N LEU A 205 -5.79 3.69 4.59
CA LEU A 205 -4.77 3.96 3.58
C LEU A 205 -5.42 4.09 2.20
N ASP A 206 -5.25 5.23 1.55
CA ASP A 206 -5.88 5.56 0.28
C ASP A 206 -4.93 6.33 -0.64
N THR A 207 -4.28 5.63 -1.58
CA THR A 207 -3.36 6.24 -2.55
C THR A 207 -4.09 7.01 -3.67
N GLY A 208 -5.41 6.87 -3.77
CA GLY A 208 -6.25 7.64 -4.68
C GLY A 208 -6.65 9.02 -4.15
N ALA A 209 -6.51 9.25 -2.84
CA ALA A 209 -6.87 10.52 -2.20
C ALA A 209 -5.71 11.52 -2.25
N ASN A 210 -5.90 12.65 -2.93
CA ASN A 210 -4.90 13.72 -3.08
C ASN A 210 -4.83 14.68 -1.89
N VAL A 211 -4.80 14.15 -0.69
CA VAL A 211 -4.65 14.85 0.58
C VAL A 211 -3.55 14.20 1.41
N ARG A 212 -3.11 14.84 2.49
CA ARG A 212 -2.27 14.17 3.50
C ARG A 212 -3.15 13.33 4.41
N PHE A 213 -4.05 13.99 5.14
CA PHE A 213 -4.98 13.32 6.05
C PHE A 213 -6.36 13.99 5.99
N VAL A 214 -7.39 13.18 6.22
CA VAL A 214 -8.72 13.68 6.59
C VAL A 214 -9.03 13.16 7.99
N LEU A 215 -9.23 14.08 8.94
CA LEU A 215 -9.64 13.77 10.31
C LEU A 215 -11.16 13.90 10.43
N PRO A 216 -11.84 12.91 11.04
CA PRO A 216 -13.18 13.11 11.56
C PRO A 216 -13.19 14.27 12.55
N ARG A 217 -14.25 15.07 12.57
CA ARG A 217 -14.39 16.19 13.50
C ARG A 217 -14.20 15.78 14.97
N ALA A 218 -14.79 14.66 15.36
CA ALA A 218 -14.67 14.13 16.72
C ALA A 218 -13.19 13.83 17.10
N MET A 219 -12.39 13.36 16.15
CA MET A 219 -10.97 13.10 16.38
C MET A 219 -10.16 14.42 16.47
N TYR A 220 -10.50 15.41 15.66
CA TYR A 220 -9.86 16.73 15.76
C TYR A 220 -10.01 17.33 17.18
N ASP A 221 -11.17 17.17 17.80
CA ASP A 221 -11.44 17.71 19.12
C ASP A 221 -10.62 17.03 20.25
N THR A 222 -9.97 15.89 19.96
CA THR A 222 -9.14 15.15 20.93
C THR A 222 -7.63 15.29 20.69
N VAL A 223 -7.20 15.85 19.57
CA VAL A 223 -5.77 16.02 19.25
C VAL A 223 -5.33 17.48 19.43
N SER A 224 -4.05 17.67 19.75
CA SER A 224 -3.46 19.00 19.80
C SER A 224 -3.29 19.55 18.39
N ALA A 225 -4.18 20.45 18.00
CA ALA A 225 -4.18 21.06 16.68
C ALA A 225 -4.40 22.56 16.76
N GLY A 226 -3.94 23.28 15.75
CA GLY A 226 -4.21 24.71 15.57
C GLY A 226 -5.70 24.97 15.27
N PRO A 227 -6.10 26.23 15.17
CA PRO A 227 -7.48 26.60 14.89
C PRO A 227 -7.95 26.05 13.54
N LEU A 228 -9.28 25.82 13.46
CA LEU A 228 -9.91 25.45 12.21
C LEU A 228 -10.05 26.65 11.28
N GLU A 229 -9.59 26.47 10.06
CA GLU A 229 -9.76 27.42 8.98
C GLU A 229 -10.64 26.83 7.88
N ALA A 230 -11.41 27.68 7.21
CA ALA A 230 -12.18 27.23 6.03
C ALA A 230 -11.22 26.75 4.93
N ALA A 231 -11.51 25.58 4.36
CA ALA A 231 -10.73 24.98 3.27
C ALA A 231 -11.56 24.75 2.01
N GLY A 232 -12.74 25.38 1.93
CA GLY A 232 -13.64 25.22 0.81
C GLY A 232 -14.34 23.86 0.79
N ARG A 233 -14.57 23.32 -0.41
CA ARG A 233 -15.22 22.03 -0.58
C ARG A 233 -14.24 20.96 -1.03
N SER A 234 -14.25 19.83 -0.35
CA SER A 234 -13.59 18.61 -0.80
C SER A 234 -14.56 17.80 -1.66
N ARG A 235 -14.09 17.35 -2.81
CA ARG A 235 -14.86 16.50 -3.71
C ARG A 235 -14.51 15.04 -3.45
N LEU A 236 -15.53 14.25 -3.23
CA LEU A 236 -15.47 12.81 -3.18
C LEU A 236 -16.01 12.22 -4.49
N THR A 237 -16.03 10.92 -4.61
CA THR A 237 -16.47 10.26 -5.85
C THR A 237 -17.96 10.49 -6.13
N ASN A 238 -18.83 10.48 -5.11
CA ASN A 238 -20.28 10.61 -5.24
C ASN A 238 -20.84 11.91 -4.64
N SER A 239 -19.99 12.67 -3.92
CA SER A 239 -20.47 13.81 -3.12
C SER A 239 -19.45 14.94 -3.03
N GLN A 240 -19.89 16.08 -2.51
CA GLN A 240 -19.04 17.16 -2.07
C GLN A 240 -19.30 17.42 -0.58
N VAL A 241 -18.25 17.66 0.16
CA VAL A 241 -18.32 17.96 1.59
C VAL A 241 -17.61 19.26 1.90
N GLU A 242 -18.17 20.06 2.80
CA GLU A 242 -17.47 21.19 3.38
C GLU A 242 -16.23 20.65 4.12
N ALA A 243 -15.10 21.27 3.89
CA ALA A 243 -13.85 20.93 4.52
C ALA A 243 -13.29 22.13 5.27
N GLN A 244 -12.73 21.84 6.42
CA GLN A 244 -11.89 22.75 7.17
C GLN A 244 -10.46 22.20 7.15
N ARG A 245 -9.48 23.01 7.48
CA ARG A 245 -8.11 22.59 7.66
C ARG A 245 -7.60 23.03 9.03
N ALA A 246 -6.66 22.30 9.55
CA ALA A 246 -5.91 22.64 10.76
C ALA A 246 -4.50 22.06 10.65
N THR A 247 -3.58 22.54 11.49
CA THR A 247 -2.26 21.93 11.64
C THR A 247 -2.24 21.11 12.92
N VAL A 248 -1.98 19.82 12.81
CA VAL A 248 -1.71 18.93 13.96
C VAL A 248 -0.25 19.12 14.36
N GLN A 249 0.00 19.57 15.59
CA GLN A 249 1.33 19.93 16.08
C GLN A 249 2.17 18.72 16.45
N GLY A 250 1.57 17.70 17.09
CA GLY A 250 2.26 16.48 17.48
C GLY A 250 2.48 15.53 16.29
N PRO A 251 3.35 14.54 16.45
CA PRO A 251 3.61 13.60 15.38
C PRO A 251 2.39 12.73 15.08
N ILE A 252 2.15 12.52 13.78
CA ILE A 252 1.32 11.43 13.27
C ILE A 252 2.29 10.32 12.88
N GLU A 253 2.12 9.13 13.46
CA GLU A 253 3.02 8.00 13.26
C GLU A 253 2.28 6.81 12.62
N ILE A 254 2.85 6.26 11.55
CA ILE A 254 2.30 5.12 10.81
C ILE A 254 3.46 4.21 10.40
N GLY A 255 3.63 3.08 11.09
CA GLY A 255 4.86 2.28 10.93
C GLY A 255 6.09 3.11 11.26
N GLN A 256 7.05 3.20 10.33
CA GLN A 256 8.25 4.04 10.50
C GLN A 256 8.04 5.49 10.06
N LEU A 257 6.93 5.81 9.41
CA LEU A 257 6.66 7.18 8.99
C LEU A 257 6.24 8.02 10.19
N ARG A 258 6.96 9.12 10.43
CA ARG A 258 6.66 10.10 11.49
C ARG A 258 6.60 11.48 10.86
N LEU A 259 5.44 12.11 10.96
CA LEU A 259 5.16 13.42 10.39
C LEU A 259 4.77 14.39 11.53
N ALA A 260 5.40 15.55 11.59
CA ALA A 260 5.08 16.62 12.54
C ALA A 260 4.57 17.84 11.79
N ASP A 261 3.83 18.70 12.50
CA ASP A 261 3.28 19.96 11.99
C ASP A 261 2.51 19.76 10.66
N VAL A 262 1.61 18.80 10.69
CA VAL A 262 0.91 18.33 9.49
C VAL A 262 -0.39 19.08 9.27
N GLU A 263 -0.53 19.73 8.12
CA GLU A 263 -1.84 20.21 7.68
C GLU A 263 -2.75 19.01 7.39
N VAL A 264 -3.92 19.01 8.02
CA VAL A 264 -4.96 18.01 7.87
C VAL A 264 -6.27 18.65 7.39
N ARG A 265 -7.05 17.91 6.64
CA ARG A 265 -8.45 18.26 6.38
C ARG A 265 -9.30 17.74 7.53
N VAL A 266 -10.28 18.52 7.96
CA VAL A 266 -11.22 18.13 9.02
C VAL A 266 -12.63 18.11 8.40
N SER A 267 -13.34 17.01 8.59
CA SER A 267 -14.68 16.83 8.05
C SER A 267 -15.63 16.26 9.10
N ALA A 268 -16.81 16.87 9.23
CA ALA A 268 -17.87 16.33 10.07
C ALA A 268 -18.62 15.16 9.43
N LYS A 269 -18.48 14.98 8.12
CA LYS A 269 -19.20 13.95 7.35
C LYS A 269 -18.36 12.71 7.06
N TYR A 270 -17.04 12.83 7.03
CA TYR A 270 -16.18 11.67 6.78
C TYR A 270 -15.90 10.95 8.11
N PRO A 271 -16.29 9.67 8.23
CA PRO A 271 -16.36 9.01 9.54
C PRO A 271 -15.04 8.45 10.05
N GLU A 272 -14.00 8.38 9.21
CA GLU A 272 -12.75 7.67 9.48
C GLU A 272 -11.54 8.57 9.26
N LEU A 273 -10.43 8.30 9.99
CA LEU A 273 -9.14 8.88 9.63
C LEU A 273 -8.71 8.33 8.26
N LEU A 274 -8.46 9.21 7.31
CA LEU A 274 -7.95 8.84 5.99
C LEU A 274 -6.49 9.27 5.87
N ILE A 275 -5.66 8.36 5.37
CA ILE A 275 -4.24 8.57 5.06
C ILE A 275 -4.15 8.64 3.55
N GLY A 276 -4.00 9.85 3.02
CA GLY A 276 -3.96 10.07 1.57
C GLY A 276 -2.55 10.02 0.98
N ALA A 277 -2.49 10.08 -0.34
CA ALA A 277 -1.27 9.93 -1.12
C ALA A 277 -0.16 10.93 -0.74
N HIS A 278 -0.51 12.17 -0.39
CA HIS A 278 0.47 13.19 0.01
C HIS A 278 1.22 12.86 1.32
N ALA A 279 0.63 12.03 2.20
CA ALA A 279 1.32 11.58 3.42
C ALA A 279 2.42 10.56 3.14
N LEU A 280 2.32 9.82 2.02
CA LEU A 280 3.14 8.64 1.73
C LEU A 280 4.37 8.93 0.87
N GLN A 281 4.55 10.17 0.39
CA GLN A 281 5.57 10.55 -0.61
C GLN A 281 7.03 10.24 -0.21
N GLN A 282 7.29 10.04 1.07
CA GLN A 282 8.63 9.74 1.60
C GLN A 282 8.75 8.30 2.10
N ALA A 283 7.74 7.46 1.85
CA ALA A 283 7.67 6.11 2.36
C ALA A 283 7.77 5.05 1.25
N VAL A 284 8.19 3.87 1.65
CA VAL A 284 7.95 2.63 0.92
C VAL A 284 6.77 1.93 1.57
N VAL A 285 5.69 1.74 0.82
CA VAL A 285 4.46 1.11 1.28
C VAL A 285 4.40 -0.30 0.76
N LEU A 286 4.30 -1.28 1.66
CA LEU A 286 4.16 -2.70 1.34
C LEU A 286 2.77 -3.16 1.77
N ILE A 287 2.05 -3.84 0.89
CA ILE A 287 0.70 -4.34 1.14
C ILE A 287 0.61 -5.79 0.69
N ASP A 288 0.32 -6.69 1.62
CA ASP A 288 0.04 -8.10 1.31
C ASP A 288 -1.35 -8.48 1.81
N GLN A 289 -2.29 -8.62 0.87
CA GLN A 289 -3.67 -8.94 1.20
C GLN A 289 -3.86 -10.39 1.65
N ARG A 290 -2.98 -11.29 1.24
CA ARG A 290 -2.98 -12.71 1.65
C ARG A 290 -2.68 -12.86 3.13
N THR A 291 -1.75 -12.07 3.65
CA THR A 291 -1.37 -12.06 5.07
C THR A 291 -2.12 -11.01 5.88
N ARG A 292 -2.92 -10.14 5.24
CA ARG A 292 -3.58 -8.98 5.86
C ARG A 292 -2.61 -8.09 6.63
N ALA A 293 -1.47 -7.84 6.02
CA ALA A 293 -0.40 -7.03 6.58
C ALA A 293 -0.05 -5.87 5.66
N VAL A 294 0.32 -4.77 6.29
CA VAL A 294 0.89 -3.58 5.65
C VAL A 294 2.17 -3.24 6.39
N ALA A 295 3.17 -2.73 5.68
CA ALA A 295 4.30 -2.05 6.29
C ALA A 295 4.49 -0.68 5.63
N ILE A 296 4.81 0.33 6.44
CA ILE A 296 5.12 1.68 5.98
C ILE A 296 6.52 1.99 6.49
N CYS A 297 7.47 2.04 5.58
CA CYS A 297 8.90 2.08 5.83
C CYS A 297 9.50 3.40 5.32
N ARG A 298 10.65 3.78 5.91
CA ARG A 298 11.36 5.01 5.56
C ARG A 298 12.73 4.73 4.96
#